data_5ed4a47f385d1408187f38b7fb284002
#
_entry.id   5ed4a47f385d1408187f38b7fb284002
#
_cell.length_a   1.000
_cell.length_b   1.000
_cell.length_c   1.000
_cell.angle_alpha   90.00
_cell.angle_beta   90.00
_cell.angle_gamma   90.00
#
_symmetry.space_group_name_H-M   'P 1'
#
loop_
_entity.id
_entity.type
_entity.pdbx_description
1 polymer ?
#
loop_
_entity_poly.entity_id
_entity_poly.type
_entity_poly.pdbx_seq_one_letter_code
_entity_poly.pdbx_strand_id
1 'polypeptide(L)'
;AMLLTGNYRCVRPDGSITIDEAVHNDLDASRAAYNWVFGLSEKMGASPNDLVPFEKYAAAARDLVRPSSAARALDNGAPNIERTDRLVQTIGAQYGMRNTTIDQTVATVDARLAANRKKAAA
;
A
#
# COMPACT_ATOMS: atom_id res chain seq x y z
N ALA A 1 -7.31 1.44 -4.32
CA ALA A 1 -6.07 1.61 -5.11
C ALA A 1 -5.07 2.54 -4.41
N MET A 2 -5.53 3.65 -3.87
CA MET A 2 -4.66 4.64 -3.19
C MET A 2 -3.92 4.06 -2.00
N LEU A 3 -4.58 3.28 -1.16
CA LEU A 3 -3.95 2.63 0.00
C LEU A 3 -2.78 1.73 -0.41
N LEU A 4 -2.97 0.92 -1.44
CA LEU A 4 -1.97 -0.04 -1.92
C LEU A 4 -0.83 0.62 -2.69
N THR A 5 -1.05 1.80 -3.25
CA THR A 5 -0.06 2.52 -4.07
C THR A 5 0.79 3.47 -3.24
N GLY A 6 0.19 4.19 -2.31
CA GLY A 6 0.86 5.20 -1.50
C GLY A 6 0.97 4.83 -0.03
N ASN A 7 -0.15 4.57 0.64
CA ASN A 7 -0.17 4.52 2.11
C ASN A 7 0.67 3.38 2.68
N TYR A 8 0.46 2.13 2.25
CA TYR A 8 1.27 1.00 2.75
C TYR A 8 2.69 1.02 2.20
N ARG A 9 2.94 1.65 1.06
CA ARG A 9 4.28 1.76 0.47
C ARG A 9 5.15 2.82 1.15
N CYS A 10 4.58 3.61 2.06
CA CYS A 10 5.38 4.42 2.98
C CYS A 10 6.20 3.55 3.94
N VAL A 11 5.77 2.32 4.18
CA VAL A 11 6.47 1.40 5.08
C VAL A 11 7.72 0.86 4.41
N ARG A 12 8.85 0.99 5.09
CA ARG A 12 10.16 0.49 4.66
C ARG A 12 10.70 -0.49 5.71
N PRO A 13 11.70 -1.32 5.36
CA PRO A 13 12.23 -2.31 6.32
C PRO A 13 12.72 -1.72 7.65
N ASP A 14 13.20 -0.47 7.64
CA ASP A 14 13.82 0.17 8.80
C ASP A 14 13.23 1.55 9.14
N GLY A 15 12.11 1.91 8.54
CA GLY A 15 11.49 3.21 8.78
C GLY A 15 10.32 3.48 7.86
N SER A 16 10.17 4.72 7.46
CA SER A 16 9.10 5.15 6.55
C SER A 16 9.56 6.30 5.66
N ILE A 17 8.81 6.47 4.55
CA ILE A 17 8.93 7.61 3.65
C ILE A 17 7.59 8.31 3.57
N THR A 18 7.55 9.52 2.97
CA THR A 18 6.30 10.25 2.77
C THR A 18 5.43 9.60 1.69
N ILE A 19 4.14 9.92 1.67
CA ILE A 19 3.25 9.43 0.62
C ILE A 19 3.70 9.96 -0.75
N ASP A 20 4.10 11.23 -0.84
CA ASP A 20 4.66 11.78 -2.08
C ASP A 20 5.84 10.94 -2.58
N GLU A 21 6.81 10.64 -1.72
CA GLU A 21 7.95 9.80 -2.07
C GLU A 21 7.52 8.37 -2.46
N ALA A 22 6.59 7.78 -1.71
CA ALA A 22 6.11 6.43 -2.00
C ALA A 22 5.49 6.32 -3.40
N VAL A 23 4.77 7.35 -3.82
CA VAL A 23 4.14 7.39 -5.16
C VAL A 23 5.16 7.72 -6.25
N HIS A 24 6.04 8.69 -6.02
CA HIS A 24 6.85 9.30 -7.09
C HIS A 24 8.27 8.75 -7.20
N ASN A 25 8.83 8.07 -6.19
CA ASN A 25 10.19 7.53 -6.27
C ASN A 25 10.33 6.44 -7.34
N ASP A 26 9.26 5.66 -7.56
CA ASP A 26 9.19 4.69 -8.65
C ASP A 26 7.79 4.77 -9.25
N LEU A 27 7.63 5.68 -10.19
CA LEU A 27 6.32 6.00 -10.75
C LEU A 27 5.73 4.83 -11.54
N ASP A 28 6.58 4.05 -12.22
CA ASP A 28 6.12 2.90 -12.99
C ASP A 28 5.56 1.79 -12.08
N ALA A 29 6.25 1.49 -10.98
CA ALA A 29 5.76 0.53 -9.99
C ALA A 29 4.45 1.02 -9.34
N SER A 30 4.36 2.30 -9.05
CA SER A 30 3.16 2.93 -8.49
C SER A 30 1.97 2.82 -9.44
N ARG A 31 2.19 3.15 -10.72
CA ARG A 31 1.15 3.04 -11.75
C ARG A 31 0.70 1.60 -11.92
N ALA A 32 1.63 0.66 -11.96
CA ALA A 32 1.31 -0.76 -12.10
C ALA A 32 0.49 -1.28 -10.93
N ALA A 33 0.85 -0.94 -9.70
CA ALA A 33 0.11 -1.33 -8.51
C ALA A 33 -1.30 -0.71 -8.50
N TYR A 34 -1.39 0.58 -8.81
CA TYR A 34 -2.67 1.30 -8.86
C TYR A 34 -3.62 0.70 -9.89
N ASN A 35 -3.12 0.48 -11.10
CA ASN A 35 -3.91 -0.09 -12.19
C ASN A 35 -4.27 -1.55 -11.95
N TRP A 36 -3.43 -2.29 -11.24
CA TRP A 36 -3.75 -3.66 -10.84
C TRP A 36 -4.95 -3.70 -9.89
N VAL A 37 -4.97 -2.83 -8.87
CA VAL A 37 -6.11 -2.73 -7.95
C VAL A 37 -7.35 -2.21 -8.67
N PHE A 38 -7.17 -1.26 -9.60
CA PHE A 38 -8.24 -0.75 -10.45
C PHE A 38 -8.88 -1.89 -11.25
N GLY A 39 -8.06 -2.73 -11.90
CA GLY A 39 -8.53 -3.90 -12.65
C GLY A 39 -9.24 -4.94 -11.78
N LEU A 40 -8.75 -5.16 -10.57
CA LEU A 40 -9.41 -6.03 -9.60
C LEU A 40 -10.78 -5.48 -9.22
N SER A 41 -10.86 -4.17 -8.95
CA SER A 41 -12.13 -3.50 -8.62
C SER A 41 -13.16 -3.65 -9.73
N GLU A 42 -12.73 -3.53 -10.99
CA GLU A 42 -13.60 -3.75 -12.15
C GLU A 42 -14.12 -5.19 -12.20
N LYS A 43 -13.25 -6.17 -11.95
CA LYS A 43 -13.66 -7.59 -11.88
C LYS A 43 -14.69 -7.85 -10.78
N MET A 44 -14.63 -7.09 -9.71
CA MET A 44 -15.58 -7.16 -8.62
C MET A 44 -16.87 -6.38 -8.87
N GLY A 45 -17.00 -5.74 -10.03
CA GLY A 45 -18.22 -5.05 -10.46
C GLY A 45 -18.18 -3.53 -10.40
N ALA A 46 -17.05 -2.92 -10.07
CA ALA A 46 -16.94 -1.46 -10.08
C ALA A 46 -16.95 -0.93 -11.52
N SER A 47 -17.65 0.21 -11.73
CA SER A 47 -17.63 0.89 -13.01
C SER A 47 -16.33 1.71 -13.15
N PRO A 48 -15.63 1.68 -14.30
CA PRO A 48 -14.46 2.52 -14.52
C PRO A 48 -14.72 4.02 -14.28
N ASN A 49 -15.94 4.48 -14.52
CA ASN A 49 -16.31 5.89 -14.33
C ASN A 49 -16.37 6.30 -12.85
N ASP A 50 -16.49 5.33 -11.94
CA ASP A 50 -16.52 5.56 -10.50
C ASP A 50 -15.13 5.48 -9.86
N LEU A 51 -14.10 5.18 -10.64
CA LEU A 51 -12.73 4.99 -10.16
C LEU A 51 -11.87 6.21 -10.54
N VAL A 52 -11.02 6.63 -9.61
CA VAL A 52 -10.12 7.78 -9.82
C VAL A 52 -8.93 7.34 -10.66
N PRO A 53 -8.61 8.04 -11.78
CA PRO A 53 -7.42 7.73 -12.58
C PRO A 53 -6.13 7.90 -11.78
N PHE A 54 -5.10 7.08 -12.08
CA PHE A 54 -3.82 7.14 -11.38
C PHE A 54 -3.19 8.54 -11.43
N GLU A 55 -3.20 9.20 -12.59
CA GLU A 55 -2.58 10.50 -12.76
C GLU A 55 -3.16 11.55 -11.82
N LYS A 56 -4.46 11.49 -11.57
CA LYS A 56 -5.14 12.39 -10.62
C LYS A 56 -4.69 12.13 -9.20
N TYR A 57 -4.58 10.88 -8.80
CA TYR A 57 -4.06 10.51 -7.49
C TYR A 57 -2.59 10.91 -7.34
N ALA A 58 -1.75 10.63 -8.35
CA ALA A 58 -0.33 10.98 -8.32
C ALA A 58 -0.12 12.49 -8.17
N ALA A 59 -0.92 13.30 -8.85
CA ALA A 59 -0.86 14.75 -8.70
C ALA A 59 -1.25 15.21 -7.29
N ALA A 60 -2.31 14.63 -6.73
CA ALA A 60 -2.73 14.93 -5.36
C ALA A 60 -1.69 14.50 -4.31
N ALA A 61 -1.01 13.40 -4.56
CA ALA A 61 0.02 12.86 -3.65
C ALA A 61 1.23 13.79 -3.51
N ARG A 62 1.48 14.70 -4.44
CA ARG A 62 2.54 15.71 -4.33
C ARG A 62 2.45 16.54 -3.05
N ASP A 63 1.25 16.80 -2.57
CA ASP A 63 1.01 17.60 -1.37
C ASP A 63 1.02 16.76 -0.09
N LEU A 64 1.14 15.44 -0.19
CA LEU A 64 1.14 14.53 0.94
C LEU A 64 2.59 14.27 1.40
N VAL A 65 3.12 15.24 2.13
CA VAL A 65 4.54 15.31 2.51
C VAL A 65 4.84 14.65 3.86
N ARG A 66 3.96 13.78 4.33
CA ARG A 66 4.13 13.01 5.57
C ARG A 66 3.95 11.52 5.28
N PRO A 67 4.55 10.64 6.11
CA PRO A 67 4.22 9.22 6.06
C PRO A 67 2.74 8.99 6.35
N SER A 68 2.19 7.91 5.83
CA SER A 68 0.81 7.51 6.10
C SER A 68 0.60 7.19 7.59
N SER A 69 -0.66 7.20 8.02
CA SER A 69 -1.01 6.81 9.40
C SER A 69 -0.56 5.37 9.71
N ALA A 70 -0.67 4.46 8.76
CA ALA A 70 -0.17 3.09 8.91
C ALA A 70 1.34 3.05 9.17
N ALA A 71 2.12 3.78 8.37
CA ALA A 71 3.57 3.85 8.54
C ALA A 71 3.95 4.48 9.88
N ARG A 72 3.27 5.56 10.27
CA ARG A 72 3.52 6.21 11.57
C ARG A 72 3.19 5.30 12.74
N ALA A 73 2.10 4.54 12.65
CA ALA A 73 1.75 3.56 13.69
C ALA A 73 2.85 2.49 13.84
N LEU A 74 3.37 1.97 12.73
CA LEU A 74 4.47 1.01 12.75
C LEU A 74 5.74 1.61 13.34
N ASP A 75 6.09 2.84 12.97
CA ASP A 75 7.25 3.55 13.51
C ASP A 75 7.12 3.76 15.03
N ASN A 76 5.91 3.91 15.55
CA ASN A 76 5.62 4.05 16.96
C ASN A 76 5.48 2.72 17.72
N GLY A 77 5.75 1.60 17.06
CA GLY A 77 5.79 0.29 17.70
C GLY A 77 4.46 -0.47 17.73
N ALA A 78 3.45 -0.04 16.98
CA ALA A 78 2.15 -0.72 16.97
C ALA A 78 2.31 -2.21 16.61
N PRO A 79 1.75 -3.12 17.42
CA PRO A 79 1.82 -4.57 17.13
C PRO A 79 0.77 -5.03 16.11
N ASN A 80 -0.25 -4.22 15.86
CA ASN A 80 -1.34 -4.50 14.93
C ASN A 80 -1.76 -3.21 14.22
N ILE A 81 -2.10 -3.33 12.95
CA ILE A 81 -2.73 -2.28 12.14
C ILE A 81 -3.80 -2.91 11.26
N GLU A 82 -4.64 -2.09 10.64
CA GLU A 82 -5.53 -2.57 9.58
C GLU A 82 -4.71 -3.07 8.39
N ARG A 83 -5.10 -4.20 7.84
CA ARG A 83 -4.36 -4.88 6.78
C ARG A 83 -5.18 -4.97 5.50
N THR A 84 -5.57 -3.81 4.97
CA THR A 84 -6.22 -3.72 3.66
C THR A 84 -5.30 -4.25 2.56
N ASP A 85 -3.99 -4.10 2.69
CA ASP A 85 -3.00 -4.64 1.77
C ASP A 85 -3.09 -6.16 1.64
N ARG A 86 -3.16 -6.88 2.76
CA ARG A 86 -3.34 -8.34 2.75
C ARG A 86 -4.70 -8.76 2.22
N LEU A 87 -5.75 -8.02 2.57
CA LEU A 87 -7.10 -8.28 2.08
C LEU A 87 -7.15 -8.20 0.55
N VAL A 88 -6.60 -7.13 -0.02
CA VAL A 88 -6.55 -6.92 -1.46
C VAL A 88 -5.70 -8.00 -2.15
N GLN A 89 -4.55 -8.35 -1.58
CA GLN A 89 -3.71 -9.44 -2.08
C GLN A 89 -4.50 -10.77 -2.13
N THR A 90 -5.20 -11.09 -1.05
CA THR A 90 -5.98 -12.33 -0.94
C THR A 90 -7.12 -12.37 -1.95
N ILE A 91 -7.87 -11.28 -2.07
CA ILE A 91 -8.97 -11.19 -3.03
C ILE A 91 -8.42 -11.30 -4.46
N GLY A 92 -7.32 -10.61 -4.76
CA GLY A 92 -6.66 -10.70 -6.06
C GLY A 92 -6.30 -12.12 -6.43
N ALA A 93 -5.74 -12.89 -5.49
CA ALA A 93 -5.39 -14.29 -5.70
C ALA A 93 -6.62 -15.15 -6.05
N GLN A 94 -7.78 -14.87 -5.45
CA GLN A 94 -9.04 -15.56 -5.75
C GLN A 94 -9.50 -15.32 -7.21
N TYR A 95 -9.13 -14.17 -7.78
CA TYR A 95 -9.39 -13.85 -9.20
C TYR A 95 -8.23 -14.24 -10.11
N GLY A 96 -7.23 -14.96 -9.59
CA GLY A 96 -6.05 -15.35 -10.37
C GLY A 96 -5.11 -14.19 -10.69
N MET A 97 -5.17 -13.10 -9.92
CA MET A 97 -4.37 -11.89 -10.14
C MET A 97 -3.28 -11.75 -9.09
N ARG A 98 -2.06 -11.46 -9.55
CA ARG A 98 -0.90 -11.19 -8.69
C ARG A 98 -0.15 -9.97 -9.17
N ASN A 99 0.52 -9.28 -8.24
CA ASN A 99 1.38 -8.13 -8.55
C ASN A 99 2.58 -8.14 -7.58
N THR A 100 3.78 -8.06 -8.14
CA THR A 100 5.03 -8.11 -7.36
C THR A 100 5.12 -6.98 -6.34
N THR A 101 4.74 -5.76 -6.71
CA THR A 101 4.79 -4.61 -5.81
C THR A 101 3.83 -4.80 -4.62
N ILE A 102 2.64 -5.31 -4.86
CA ILE A 102 1.68 -5.64 -3.78
C ILE A 102 2.26 -6.71 -2.85
N ASP A 103 2.83 -7.78 -3.42
CA ASP A 103 3.42 -8.87 -2.64
C ASP A 103 4.59 -8.37 -1.77
N GLN A 104 5.47 -7.54 -2.32
CA GLN A 104 6.58 -6.93 -1.59
C GLN A 104 6.08 -6.02 -0.47
N THR A 105 5.05 -5.24 -0.73
CA THR A 105 4.43 -4.35 0.27
C THR A 105 3.89 -5.15 1.44
N VAL A 106 3.13 -6.21 1.18
CA VAL A 106 2.59 -7.08 2.23
C VAL A 106 3.72 -7.70 3.06
N ALA A 107 4.77 -8.20 2.40
CA ALA A 107 5.91 -8.81 3.09
C ALA A 107 6.63 -7.81 3.99
N THR A 108 6.83 -6.57 3.54
CA THR A 108 7.49 -5.52 4.35
C THR A 108 6.65 -5.17 5.58
N VAL A 109 5.34 -5.00 5.42
CA VAL A 109 4.44 -4.71 6.54
C VAL A 109 4.42 -5.88 7.54
N ASP A 110 4.36 -7.13 7.05
CA ASP A 110 4.42 -8.32 7.90
C ASP A 110 5.70 -8.33 8.74
N ALA A 111 6.85 -8.06 8.11
CA ALA A 111 8.14 -8.04 8.81
C ALA A 111 8.20 -6.95 9.88
N ARG A 112 7.68 -5.75 9.59
CA ARG A 112 7.64 -4.65 10.55
C ARG A 112 6.75 -4.96 11.75
N LEU A 113 5.58 -5.55 11.52
CA LEU A 113 4.69 -5.99 12.61
C LEU A 113 5.33 -7.08 13.46
N ALA A 114 5.98 -8.07 12.83
CA ALA A 114 6.68 -9.13 13.55
C ALA A 114 7.78 -8.57 14.45
N ALA A 115 8.56 -7.60 13.95
CA ALA A 115 9.60 -6.94 14.73
C ALA A 115 9.00 -6.16 15.92
N ASN A 116 7.89 -5.44 15.71
CA ASN A 116 7.21 -4.69 16.77
C ASN A 116 6.65 -5.63 17.86
N ARG A 117 6.06 -6.75 17.46
CA ARG A 117 5.54 -7.75 18.40
C ARG A 117 6.66 -8.39 19.23
N LYS A 118 7.81 -8.65 18.61
CA LYS A 118 8.99 -9.18 19.30
C LYS A 118 9.51 -8.21 20.35
N LYS A 119 9.58 -6.91 20.04
CA LYS A 119 9.98 -5.86 21.00
C LYS A 119 9.00 -5.77 22.17
N ALA A 120 7.70 -5.83 21.89
CA ALA A 120 6.65 -5.76 22.91
C ALA A 120 6.69 -6.95 23.87
N ALA A 121 7.11 -8.13 23.40
CA ALA A 121 7.21 -9.36 24.19
C ALA A 121 8.50 -9.45 25.00
N ALA A 122 9.47 -8.59 24.73
CA ALA A 122 10.80 -8.63 25.38
C ALA A 122 10.78 -8.03 26.80
#